data_507e83ef71bdc25234e3d867bbb615ad
#
_entry.id   507e83ef71bdc25234e3d867bbb615ad
#
_cell.length_a   1.000
_cell.length_b   1.000
_cell.length_c   1.000
_cell.angle_alpha   90.00
_cell.angle_beta   90.00
_cell.angle_gamma   90.00
#
_symmetry.space_group_name_H-M   'P 1'
#
loop_
_entity.id
_entity.type
_entity.pdbx_description
1 polymer ?
#
loop_
_entity_poly.entity_id
_entity_poly.type
_entity_poly.pdbx_seq_one_letter_code
_entity_poly.pdbx_strand_id
1 'polypeptide(L)'
;MHSPIDSESYVKPILGRTKIDIWECYARHVLQFIDSNKYGNLAYSDKPDLIDRAQSLGIEVTASQSQDSRKAESLYSKLLYENDSSQEKRRIELIEQCGAHFEKGVLFGPNGTDSFEPIIEALRKKLDRLDSGDYELFRRNELFVRSNILADEEMLREALSNMKKEGSVRPGLTCRPAG
;
A
#
# COMPACT_ATOMS: atom_id res chain seq x y z
N MET A 1 12.20 -36.09 -10.20
CA MET A 1 11.43 -36.30 -8.96
C MET A 1 11.44 -34.99 -8.18
N HIS A 2 10.35 -34.25 -8.21
CA HIS A 2 10.20 -33.05 -7.37
C HIS A 2 9.67 -33.51 -6.01
N SER A 3 10.44 -33.31 -4.97
CA SER A 3 9.94 -33.49 -3.61
C SER A 3 8.73 -32.57 -3.38
N PRO A 4 7.64 -33.06 -2.79
CA PRO A 4 6.55 -32.19 -2.42
C PRO A 4 7.10 -31.16 -1.41
N ILE A 5 6.88 -29.88 -1.73
CA ILE A 5 7.17 -28.77 -0.81
C ILE A 5 6.33 -29.03 0.42
N ASP A 6 6.98 -29.25 1.56
CA ASP A 6 6.33 -29.51 2.83
C ASP A 6 5.50 -28.28 3.21
N SER A 7 4.19 -28.41 3.10
CA SER A 7 3.24 -27.31 3.35
C SER A 7 3.30 -26.81 4.80
N GLU A 8 3.82 -27.59 5.73
CA GLU A 8 4.00 -27.18 7.13
C GLU A 8 5.13 -26.16 7.31
N SER A 9 6.10 -26.09 6.40
CA SER A 9 7.20 -25.13 6.50
C SER A 9 6.79 -23.70 6.14
N TYR A 10 5.67 -23.51 5.42
CA TYR A 10 5.16 -22.20 5.01
C TYR A 10 4.30 -21.47 6.05
N VAL A 11 3.91 -22.15 7.11
CA VAL A 11 2.93 -21.66 8.09
C VAL A 11 3.58 -21.38 9.45
N LYS A 12 4.88 -21.14 9.52
CA LYS A 12 5.41 -20.56 10.75
C LYS A 12 4.98 -19.10 10.79
N PRO A 13 4.10 -18.72 11.76
CA PRO A 13 3.79 -17.31 11.93
C PRO A 13 5.10 -16.55 12.11
N ILE A 14 5.27 -15.47 11.40
CA ILE A 14 6.37 -14.54 11.61
C ILE A 14 6.41 -14.25 13.11
N LEU A 15 7.50 -14.64 13.77
CA LEU A 15 7.66 -14.57 15.21
C LEU A 15 7.43 -13.15 15.71
N GLY A 16 6.42 -13.03 16.57
CA GLY A 16 6.08 -11.80 17.23
C GLY A 16 5.33 -10.82 16.32
N ARG A 17 4.39 -10.07 16.89
CA ARG A 17 3.76 -8.94 16.21
C ARG A 17 4.85 -7.93 15.86
N THR A 18 5.42 -8.05 14.66
CA THR A 18 6.16 -6.95 14.08
C THR A 18 5.16 -5.82 13.90
N LYS A 19 5.42 -4.67 14.49
CA LYS A 19 4.63 -3.45 14.23
C LYS A 19 4.77 -2.95 12.79
N ILE A 20 5.67 -3.56 12.02
CA ILE A 20 6.04 -3.21 10.65
C ILE A 20 5.12 -4.00 9.71
N ASP A 21 4.41 -3.29 8.86
CA ASP A 21 3.59 -3.87 7.80
C ASP A 21 4.49 -4.40 6.66
N ILE A 22 4.09 -5.50 6.03
CA ILE A 22 4.78 -6.04 4.86
C ILE A 22 4.89 -5.01 3.72
N TRP A 23 3.91 -4.11 3.60
CA TRP A 23 3.90 -3.08 2.58
C TRP A 23 4.88 -1.94 2.86
N GLU A 24 5.17 -1.65 4.12
CA GLU A 24 6.24 -0.74 4.51
C GLU A 24 7.61 -1.33 4.14
N CYS A 25 7.80 -2.64 4.38
CA CYS A 25 9.00 -3.37 3.96
C CYS A 25 9.16 -3.32 2.43
N TYR A 26 8.09 -3.60 1.71
CA TYR A 26 8.07 -3.56 0.25
C TYR A 26 8.41 -2.15 -0.28
N ALA A 27 7.73 -1.12 0.24
CA ALA A 27 7.97 0.26 -0.15
C ALA A 27 9.43 0.67 0.07
N ARG A 28 10.00 0.34 1.24
CA ARG A 28 11.40 0.62 1.55
C ARG A 28 12.33 0.00 0.52
N HIS A 29 12.16 -1.29 0.21
CA HIS A 29 13.02 -1.98 -0.76
C HIS A 29 12.88 -1.43 -2.18
N VAL A 30 11.66 -1.15 -2.62
CA VAL A 30 11.40 -0.55 -3.94
C VAL A 30 12.08 0.82 -4.05
N LEU A 31 11.92 1.68 -3.04
CA LEU A 31 12.52 3.01 -3.03
C LEU A 31 14.05 2.94 -3.02
N GLN A 32 14.64 2.06 -2.21
CA GLN A 32 16.09 1.83 -2.18
C GLN A 32 16.62 1.32 -3.53
N PHE A 33 15.85 0.50 -4.23
CA PHE A 33 16.19 0.00 -5.56
C PHE A 33 16.13 1.11 -6.63
N ILE A 34 15.12 2.01 -6.55
CA ILE A 34 14.95 3.12 -7.49
C ILE A 34 16.06 4.14 -7.36
N ASP A 35 16.40 4.53 -6.13
CA ASP A 35 17.46 5.53 -5.84
C ASP A 35 18.09 5.26 -4.47
N SER A 36 19.18 4.50 -4.47
CA SER A 36 19.88 4.15 -3.24
C SER A 36 20.57 5.34 -2.57
N ASN A 37 20.91 6.41 -3.30
CA ASN A 37 21.50 7.61 -2.73
C ASN A 37 20.46 8.40 -1.92
N LYS A 38 19.24 8.46 -2.42
CA LYS A 38 18.13 9.18 -1.78
C LYS A 38 17.48 8.37 -0.66
N TYR A 39 17.33 7.06 -0.84
CA TYR A 39 16.52 6.22 0.04
C TYR A 39 17.30 5.16 0.82
N GLY A 40 18.64 5.13 0.68
CA GLY A 40 19.49 4.09 1.27
C GLY A 40 19.39 3.96 2.79
N ASN A 41 19.17 5.09 3.49
CA ASN A 41 19.16 5.16 4.95
C ASN A 41 17.75 5.21 5.58
N LEU A 42 16.72 4.82 4.83
CA LEU A 42 15.36 4.78 5.36
C LEU A 42 15.24 3.83 6.55
N ALA A 43 14.71 4.31 7.66
CA ALA A 43 14.36 3.56 8.85
C ALA A 43 12.83 3.49 8.99
N TYR A 44 12.32 2.42 9.62
CA TYR A 44 10.92 2.32 9.97
C TYR A 44 10.54 3.24 11.11
N SER A 45 9.36 3.81 11.05
CA SER A 45 8.82 4.74 12.05
C SER A 45 7.30 4.55 12.17
N ASP A 46 6.67 5.39 12.98
CA ASP A 46 5.21 5.49 13.10
C ASP A 46 4.84 6.96 12.81
N LYS A 47 4.23 7.22 11.68
CA LYS A 47 3.77 8.56 11.25
C LYS A 47 4.89 9.61 11.02
N PRO A 48 5.57 9.58 9.91
CA PRO A 48 5.35 8.69 8.75
C PRO A 48 6.00 7.33 8.91
N ASP A 49 5.60 6.36 8.07
CA ASP A 49 6.00 4.96 8.15
C ASP A 49 7.51 4.74 7.92
N LEU A 50 8.12 5.54 7.05
CA LEU A 50 9.55 5.50 6.77
C LEU A 50 10.17 6.89 6.91
N ILE A 51 11.36 6.95 7.52
CA ILE A 51 12.06 8.21 7.74
C ILE A 51 13.55 8.11 7.40
N ASP A 52 14.14 9.22 6.94
CA ASP A 52 15.58 9.50 6.98
C ASP A 52 15.78 10.85 7.66
N ARG A 53 16.23 10.82 8.93
CA ARG A 53 16.42 12.03 9.73
C ARG A 53 17.57 12.89 9.21
N ALA A 54 18.62 12.28 8.66
CA ALA A 54 19.79 13.00 8.16
C ALA A 54 19.43 13.85 6.93
N GLN A 55 18.53 13.33 6.08
CA GLN A 55 18.03 14.05 4.91
C GLN A 55 16.75 14.85 5.18
N SER A 56 16.21 14.79 6.39
CA SER A 56 14.91 15.34 6.75
C SER A 56 13.81 14.90 5.77
N LEU A 57 13.69 13.58 5.60
CA LEU A 57 12.74 12.92 4.69
C LEU A 57 11.80 12.04 5.49
N GLY A 58 10.49 12.22 5.28
CA GLY A 58 9.44 11.35 5.77
C GLY A 58 8.63 10.78 4.60
N ILE A 59 8.31 9.49 4.65
CA ILE A 59 7.55 8.81 3.61
C ILE A 59 6.40 8.04 4.25
N GLU A 60 5.20 8.38 3.85
CA GLU A 60 3.99 7.65 4.23
C GLU A 60 3.69 6.58 3.18
N VAL A 61 3.33 5.38 3.63
CA VAL A 61 2.98 4.25 2.76
C VAL A 61 1.48 4.02 2.81
N THR A 62 0.84 3.88 1.66
CA THR A 62 -0.60 3.66 1.60
C THR A 62 -0.99 2.80 0.40
N ALA A 63 -2.21 2.30 0.42
CA ALA A 63 -2.83 1.62 -0.72
C ALA A 63 -4.02 2.41 -1.21
N SER A 64 -4.15 2.52 -2.53
CA SER A 64 -5.32 3.10 -3.20
C SER A 64 -6.37 2.05 -3.56
N GLN A 65 -6.48 0.99 -2.75
CA GLN A 65 -7.47 -0.05 -2.95
C GLN A 65 -8.84 0.38 -2.44
N SER A 66 -9.89 -0.12 -3.09
CA SER A 66 -11.26 0.03 -2.62
C SER A 66 -11.43 -0.62 -1.22
N GLN A 67 -12.44 -0.19 -0.50
CA GLN A 67 -12.79 -0.80 0.79
C GLN A 67 -13.12 -2.29 0.64
N ASP A 68 -13.79 -2.66 -0.46
CA ASP A 68 -14.16 -4.04 -0.75
C ASP A 68 -12.93 -4.91 -1.04
N SER A 69 -11.96 -4.41 -1.82
CA SER A 69 -10.69 -5.13 -2.04
C SER A 69 -9.95 -5.40 -0.73
N ARG A 70 -9.84 -4.39 0.14
CA ARG A 70 -9.21 -4.55 1.47
C ARG A 70 -9.94 -5.54 2.36
N LYS A 71 -11.28 -5.51 2.32
CA LYS A 71 -12.12 -6.45 3.06
C LYS A 71 -11.95 -7.88 2.54
N ALA A 72 -11.93 -8.08 1.22
CA ALA A 72 -11.67 -9.38 0.60
C ALA A 72 -10.29 -9.94 0.98
N GLU A 73 -9.23 -9.14 0.91
CA GLU A 73 -7.87 -9.54 1.34
C GLU A 73 -7.82 -9.91 2.83
N SER A 74 -8.49 -9.15 3.69
CA SER A 74 -8.57 -9.44 5.13
C SER A 74 -9.35 -10.73 5.43
N LEU A 75 -10.41 -11.01 4.67
CA LEU A 75 -11.18 -12.24 4.80
C LEU A 75 -10.35 -13.44 4.31
N TYR A 76 -9.66 -13.29 3.20
CA TYR A 76 -8.77 -14.31 2.64
C TYR A 76 -7.64 -14.68 3.61
N SER A 77 -6.96 -13.70 4.20
CA SER A 77 -5.91 -13.98 5.17
C SER A 77 -6.40 -14.78 6.39
N LYS A 78 -7.66 -14.58 6.80
CA LYS A 78 -8.30 -15.37 7.86
C LYS A 78 -8.73 -16.76 7.38
N LEU A 79 -9.08 -16.89 6.09
CA LEU A 79 -9.47 -18.14 5.48
C LEU A 79 -8.33 -19.16 5.47
N LEU A 80 -7.09 -18.70 5.26
CA LEU A 80 -5.90 -19.54 5.23
C LEU A 80 -5.63 -20.27 6.55
N TYR A 81 -6.18 -19.82 7.67
CA TYR A 81 -6.03 -20.40 9.00
C TYR A 81 -7.34 -20.96 9.57
N GLU A 82 -8.39 -21.03 8.73
CA GLU A 82 -9.70 -21.50 9.17
C GLU A 82 -9.77 -23.04 9.12
N ASN A 83 -10.18 -23.62 10.23
CA ASN A 83 -10.36 -25.07 10.35
C ASN A 83 -11.84 -25.49 10.42
N ASP A 84 -12.75 -24.51 10.54
CA ASP A 84 -14.19 -24.75 10.58
C ASP A 84 -14.79 -24.56 9.18
N SER A 85 -15.29 -25.64 8.60
CA SER A 85 -15.86 -25.65 7.25
C SER A 85 -17.10 -24.76 7.10
N SER A 86 -17.83 -24.46 8.19
CA SER A 86 -18.96 -23.55 8.17
C SER A 86 -18.51 -22.09 8.09
N GLN A 87 -17.46 -21.75 8.82
CA GLN A 87 -16.83 -20.43 8.79
C GLN A 87 -16.09 -20.19 7.46
N GLU A 88 -15.45 -21.24 6.94
CA GLU A 88 -14.82 -21.20 5.62
C GLU A 88 -15.81 -20.78 4.53
N LYS A 89 -16.93 -21.51 4.42
CA LYS A 89 -17.99 -21.18 3.44
C LYS A 89 -18.51 -19.75 3.59
N ARG A 90 -18.80 -19.34 4.84
CA ARG A 90 -19.28 -17.99 5.11
C ARG A 90 -18.28 -16.91 4.69
N ARG A 91 -16.97 -17.15 4.89
CA ARG A 91 -15.94 -16.20 4.46
C ARG A 91 -15.81 -16.13 2.95
N ILE A 92 -15.91 -17.27 2.26
CA ILE A 92 -15.94 -17.29 0.79
C ILE A 92 -17.11 -16.47 0.25
N GLU A 93 -18.31 -16.67 0.80
CA GLU A 93 -19.49 -15.88 0.42
C GLU A 93 -19.27 -14.36 0.64
N LEU A 94 -18.64 -13.98 1.75
CA LEU A 94 -18.32 -12.58 2.04
C LEU A 94 -17.24 -12.01 1.10
N ILE A 95 -16.28 -12.82 0.66
CA ILE A 95 -15.28 -12.46 -0.35
C ILE A 95 -15.97 -12.19 -1.69
N GLU A 96 -16.89 -13.05 -2.11
CA GLU A 96 -17.66 -12.89 -3.33
C GLU A 96 -18.55 -11.63 -3.30
N GLN A 97 -19.16 -11.32 -2.15
CA GLN A 97 -19.91 -10.07 -1.94
C GLN A 97 -19.04 -8.81 -2.09
N CYS A 98 -17.74 -8.93 -1.90
CA CYS A 98 -16.78 -7.85 -2.15
C CYS A 98 -16.37 -7.74 -3.64
N GLY A 99 -17.00 -8.52 -4.54
CA GLY A 99 -16.63 -8.56 -5.96
C GLY A 99 -15.33 -9.31 -6.25
N ALA A 100 -14.77 -10.01 -5.27
CA ALA A 100 -13.63 -10.89 -5.41
C ALA A 100 -14.10 -12.34 -5.61
N HIS A 101 -13.20 -13.19 -6.10
CA HIS A 101 -13.49 -14.61 -6.29
C HIS A 101 -12.39 -15.45 -5.62
N PHE A 102 -12.79 -16.55 -4.97
CA PHE A 102 -11.87 -17.49 -4.36
C PHE A 102 -11.97 -18.85 -5.05
N GLU A 103 -10.86 -19.30 -5.62
CA GLU A 103 -10.79 -20.61 -6.28
C GLU A 103 -9.44 -21.28 -6.02
N LYS A 104 -9.49 -22.56 -5.64
CA LYS A 104 -8.30 -23.42 -5.46
C LYS A 104 -7.20 -22.82 -4.57
N GLY A 105 -7.60 -22.14 -3.50
CA GLY A 105 -6.64 -21.52 -2.58
C GLY A 105 -6.12 -20.16 -3.03
N VAL A 106 -6.61 -19.60 -4.13
CA VAL A 106 -6.18 -18.31 -4.68
C VAL A 106 -7.32 -17.31 -4.58
N LEU A 107 -7.01 -16.10 -4.11
CA LEU A 107 -7.92 -14.96 -4.15
C LEU A 107 -7.70 -14.20 -5.47
N PHE A 108 -8.76 -14.10 -6.25
CA PHE A 108 -8.85 -13.20 -7.39
C PHE A 108 -9.56 -11.94 -6.91
N GLY A 109 -8.84 -10.83 -6.85
CA GLY A 109 -9.41 -9.54 -6.47
C GLY A 109 -10.46 -9.07 -7.47
N PRO A 110 -11.28 -8.07 -7.09
CA PRO A 110 -12.14 -7.40 -8.07
C PRO A 110 -11.27 -6.83 -9.19
N ASN A 111 -11.84 -6.76 -10.39
CA ASN A 111 -11.14 -6.23 -11.55
C ASN A 111 -10.49 -4.90 -11.20
N GLY A 112 -9.25 -4.71 -11.65
CA GLY A 112 -8.54 -3.45 -11.52
C GLY A 112 -9.36 -2.31 -12.15
N THR A 113 -9.18 -1.11 -11.64
CA THR A 113 -9.74 0.10 -12.25
C THR A 113 -8.72 0.70 -13.20
N ASP A 114 -9.19 1.32 -14.28
CA ASP A 114 -8.42 2.18 -15.17
C ASP A 114 -8.44 3.65 -14.72
N SER A 115 -9.00 3.93 -13.55
CA SER A 115 -9.12 5.27 -12.99
C SER A 115 -8.05 5.53 -11.92
N PHE A 116 -7.44 6.71 -11.96
CA PHE A 116 -6.51 7.21 -10.93
C PHE A 116 -7.21 7.85 -9.74
N GLU A 117 -8.54 8.01 -9.76
CA GLU A 117 -9.29 8.64 -8.66
C GLU A 117 -9.01 8.02 -7.28
N PRO A 118 -8.89 6.67 -7.13
CA PRO A 118 -8.52 6.09 -5.84
C PRO A 118 -7.13 6.53 -5.32
N ILE A 119 -6.17 6.80 -6.22
CA ILE A 119 -4.85 7.32 -5.84
C ILE A 119 -4.99 8.78 -5.40
N ILE A 120 -5.74 9.58 -6.15
CA ILE A 120 -6.00 11.00 -5.83
C ILE A 120 -6.72 11.12 -4.49
N GLU A 121 -7.72 10.29 -4.22
CA GLU A 121 -8.37 10.25 -2.91
C GLU A 121 -7.41 9.85 -1.77
N ALA A 122 -6.55 8.86 -2.00
CA ALA A 122 -5.54 8.47 -1.02
C ALA A 122 -4.59 9.63 -0.72
N LEU A 123 -4.15 10.36 -1.76
CA LEU A 123 -3.33 11.55 -1.63
C LEU A 123 -4.04 12.64 -0.81
N ARG A 124 -5.28 12.99 -1.16
CA ARG A 124 -6.07 14.00 -0.43
C ARG A 124 -6.19 13.65 1.06
N LYS A 125 -6.56 12.42 1.38
CA LYS A 125 -6.68 11.94 2.77
C LYS A 125 -5.37 12.05 3.56
N LYS A 126 -4.24 11.79 2.90
CA LYS A 126 -2.92 11.89 3.56
C LYS A 126 -2.48 13.34 3.72
N LEU A 127 -2.79 14.20 2.77
CA LEU A 127 -2.57 15.64 2.88
C LEU A 127 -3.38 16.25 4.03
N ASP A 128 -4.66 15.89 4.17
CA ASP A 128 -5.50 16.36 5.26
C ASP A 128 -4.94 15.97 6.64
N ARG A 129 -4.40 14.75 6.77
CA ARG A 129 -3.74 14.31 8.00
C ARG A 129 -2.42 15.02 8.26
N LEU A 130 -1.64 15.31 7.23
CA LEU A 130 -0.41 16.08 7.35
C LEU A 130 -0.71 17.50 7.87
N ASP A 131 -1.76 18.13 7.32
CA ASP A 131 -2.20 19.46 7.72
C ASP A 131 -2.81 19.50 9.14
N SER A 132 -3.42 18.39 9.61
CA SER A 132 -3.97 18.27 10.96
C SER A 132 -2.91 18.16 12.07
N GLY A 133 -1.64 17.95 11.71
CA GLY A 133 -0.54 17.80 12.66
C GLY A 133 -0.41 16.39 13.26
N ASP A 134 -1.09 15.40 12.68
CA ASP A 134 -1.03 14.00 13.11
C ASP A 134 0.32 13.32 12.81
N TYR A 135 1.18 13.98 12.01
CA TYR A 135 2.47 13.46 11.55
C TYR A 135 3.64 14.31 12.01
N GLU A 136 4.77 13.68 12.27
CA GLU A 136 6.03 14.39 12.36
C GLU A 136 6.35 15.03 10.98
N LEU A 137 6.56 16.35 10.95
CA LEU A 137 6.83 17.08 9.73
C LEU A 137 8.32 17.04 9.41
N PHE A 138 8.64 16.65 8.20
CA PHE A 138 9.98 16.66 7.63
C PHE A 138 10.08 17.76 6.57
N ARG A 139 11.30 18.17 6.24
CA ARG A 139 11.51 19.13 5.15
C ARG A 139 10.98 18.62 3.82
N ARG A 140 11.00 17.28 3.63
CA ARG A 140 10.40 16.57 2.49
C ARG A 140 9.46 15.50 3.02
N ASN A 141 8.20 15.59 2.63
CA ASN A 141 7.19 14.58 2.92
C ASN A 141 6.77 13.95 1.59
N GLU A 142 6.90 12.66 1.49
CA GLU A 142 6.62 11.88 0.28
C GLU A 142 5.54 10.84 0.58
N LEU A 143 4.83 10.42 -0.46
CA LEU A 143 3.80 9.40 -0.36
C LEU A 143 4.13 8.26 -1.31
N PHE A 144 4.24 7.05 -0.77
CA PHE A 144 4.30 5.81 -1.54
C PHE A 144 2.91 5.21 -1.63
N VAL A 145 2.35 5.12 -2.83
CA VAL A 145 1.01 4.56 -3.06
C VAL A 145 1.11 3.24 -3.79
N ARG A 146 0.64 2.18 -3.16
CA ARG A 146 0.42 0.90 -3.84
C ARG A 146 -0.95 0.91 -4.53
N SER A 147 -0.97 0.56 -5.79
CA SER A 147 -2.18 0.50 -6.59
C SER A 147 -2.26 -0.78 -7.42
N ASN A 148 -3.46 -1.19 -7.79
CA ASN A 148 -3.76 -2.26 -8.74
C ASN A 148 -4.30 -1.71 -10.07
N ILE A 149 -3.94 -0.50 -10.43
CA ILE A 149 -4.34 0.14 -11.69
C ILE A 149 -3.51 -0.43 -12.83
N LEU A 150 -4.18 -0.76 -13.92
CA LEU A 150 -3.54 -0.98 -15.22
C LEU A 150 -3.45 0.38 -15.90
N ALA A 151 -2.25 0.93 -15.97
CA ALA A 151 -2.03 2.26 -16.52
C ALA A 151 -1.06 2.22 -17.69
N ASP A 152 -1.39 2.94 -18.75
CA ASP A 152 -0.47 3.28 -19.81
C ASP A 152 0.27 4.60 -19.53
N GLU A 153 1.16 5.00 -20.43
CA GLU A 153 1.97 6.20 -20.27
C GLU A 153 1.13 7.48 -20.32
N GLU A 154 0.07 7.51 -21.12
CA GLU A 154 -0.81 8.67 -21.26
C GLU A 154 -1.61 8.91 -19.98
N MET A 155 -2.20 7.86 -19.43
CA MET A 155 -2.89 7.86 -18.15
C MET A 155 -1.98 8.35 -17.02
N LEU A 156 -0.72 7.88 -16.98
CA LEU A 156 0.26 8.32 -15.97
C LEU A 156 0.58 9.82 -16.10
N ARG A 157 0.74 10.34 -17.31
CA ARG A 157 0.97 11.78 -17.53
C ARG A 157 -0.21 12.63 -17.07
N GLU A 158 -1.43 12.21 -17.41
CA GLU A 158 -2.64 12.90 -16.98
C GLU A 158 -2.77 12.91 -15.45
N ALA A 159 -2.58 11.74 -14.81
CA ALA A 159 -2.61 11.61 -13.36
C ALA A 159 -1.59 12.52 -12.68
N LEU A 160 -0.33 12.54 -13.17
CA LEU A 160 0.71 13.42 -12.65
C LEU A 160 0.37 14.91 -12.81
N SER A 161 -0.26 15.27 -13.93
CA SER A 161 -0.73 16.64 -14.16
C SER A 161 -1.81 17.05 -13.14
N ASN A 162 -2.76 16.16 -12.88
CA ASN A 162 -3.83 16.39 -11.93
C ASN A 162 -3.32 16.43 -10.48
N MET A 163 -2.40 15.56 -10.09
CA MET A 163 -1.78 15.57 -8.77
C MET A 163 -0.97 16.87 -8.53
N LYS A 164 -0.29 17.38 -9.55
CA LYS A 164 0.42 18.66 -9.45
C LYS A 164 -0.54 19.83 -9.22
N LYS A 165 -1.70 19.83 -9.85
CA LYS A 165 -2.74 20.85 -9.63
C LYS A 165 -3.26 20.80 -8.20
N GLU A 166 -3.56 19.61 -7.68
CA GLU A 166 -4.01 19.39 -6.29
C GLU A 166 -2.96 19.91 -5.28
N GLY A 167 -1.69 19.55 -5.47
CA GLY A 167 -0.60 20.00 -4.60
C GLY A 167 -0.34 21.52 -4.68
N SER A 168 -0.63 22.17 -5.82
CA SER A 168 -0.42 23.60 -6.02
C SER A 168 -1.51 24.47 -5.39
N VAL A 169 -2.67 23.91 -5.08
CA VAL A 169 -3.81 24.62 -4.49
C VAL A 169 -3.65 24.80 -2.97
N ARG A 170 -2.73 24.05 -2.32
CA ARG A 170 -2.51 24.13 -0.89
C ARG A 170 -1.32 25.02 -0.56
N PRO A 171 -1.51 26.16 0.12
CA PRO A 171 -0.41 27.01 0.57
C PRO A 171 0.42 26.24 1.61
N GLY A 172 1.66 25.93 1.26
CA GLY A 172 2.60 25.21 2.14
C GLY A 172 3.26 23.98 1.52
N LEU A 173 2.67 23.36 0.51
CA LEU A 173 3.29 22.27 -0.25
C LEU A 173 4.05 22.84 -1.46
N THR A 174 5.29 23.21 -1.28
CA THR A 174 6.17 23.52 -2.41
C THR A 174 6.68 22.21 -3.00
N CYS A 175 6.03 21.70 -4.06
CA CYS A 175 6.69 20.83 -5.01
C CYS A 175 7.83 21.64 -5.65
N ARG A 176 9.04 21.58 -5.11
CA ARG A 176 10.21 22.07 -5.85
C ARG A 176 10.51 21.06 -6.94
N PRO A 177 10.58 21.46 -8.22
CA PRO A 177 11.12 20.61 -9.25
C PRO A 177 12.56 20.25 -8.85
N ALA A 178 12.89 18.98 -8.99
CA ALA A 178 14.28 18.53 -8.92
C ALA A 178 15.05 19.24 -10.03
N GLY A 179 16.02 20.11 -9.66
CA GLY A 179 16.98 20.66 -10.58
C GLY A 179 18.05 19.63 -10.90
#